data_3cb5b39e587f2acb1107a4caaffbc5d7
#
_entry.id   3cb5b39e587f2acb1107a4caaffbc5d7
#
_cell.length_a   1.000
_cell.length_b   1.000
_cell.length_c   1.000
_cell.angle_alpha   90.00
_cell.angle_beta   90.00
_cell.angle_gamma   90.00
#
_symmetry.space_group_name_H-M   'P 1'
#
loop_
_entity.id
_entity.type
_entity.pdbx_description
1 polymer ?
#
loop_
_entity_poly.entity_id
_entity_poly.type
_entity_poly.pdbx_seq_one_letter_code
_entity_poly.pdbx_strand_id
1 'polypeptide(L)'
;MPTIIITGASDGIGAAAARQLKANGHNVVLVGRSKAKTEALARELNAPFHLADYTQLTDVQRLAGELLDHGRIDVLANNAGGIMGQRALTSDGFEMTFQVNHLAPFLLTRLLLERLIASRAKVIQTASAAANIFGRNFDVDDLNNERGYTPQGAYGYGKLENILFTRELDRRHRADGIAAVSFHPGIVRSNFANDTTHLMRLFYHSPLKYLITISPERSAQRLTWLAESAPGTDWQLGECYSGRKPMPVAFKDDGTAARRLWERSETFVKPWLG
;
A
#
# COMPACT_ATOMS: atom_id res chain seq x y z
N MET A 1 -14.40 4.69 -18.94
CA MET A 1 -14.24 4.96 -17.50
C MET A 1 -12.99 4.23 -17.03
N PRO A 2 -12.09 4.87 -16.29
CA PRO A 2 -10.91 4.21 -15.72
C PRO A 2 -11.28 3.08 -14.76
N THR A 3 -10.54 1.97 -14.82
CA THR A 3 -10.64 0.84 -13.88
C THR A 3 -9.60 1.03 -12.77
N ILE A 4 -10.07 1.12 -11.54
CA ILE A 4 -9.25 1.40 -10.35
C ILE A 4 -9.37 0.24 -9.37
N ILE A 5 -8.27 -0.47 -9.16
CA ILE A 5 -8.19 -1.54 -8.16
C ILE A 5 -7.70 -0.94 -6.84
N ILE A 6 -8.43 -1.22 -5.75
CA ILE A 6 -8.08 -0.71 -4.41
C ILE A 6 -7.92 -1.91 -3.46
N THR A 7 -6.69 -2.13 -2.98
CA THR A 7 -6.44 -3.14 -1.96
C THR A 7 -6.67 -2.58 -0.55
N GLY A 8 -7.07 -3.44 0.40
CA GLY A 8 -7.50 -2.99 1.72
C GLY A 8 -8.79 -2.15 1.69
N ALA A 9 -9.67 -2.43 0.70
CA ALA A 9 -10.90 -1.67 0.49
C ALA A 9 -12.02 -1.98 1.49
N SER A 10 -11.86 -3.00 2.34
CA SER A 10 -12.92 -3.43 3.27
C SER A 10 -13.16 -2.47 4.45
N ASP A 11 -12.26 -1.53 4.73
CA ASP A 11 -12.35 -0.60 5.87
C ASP A 11 -11.52 0.67 5.64
N GLY A 12 -11.68 1.65 6.52
CA GLY A 12 -10.83 2.83 6.63
C GLY A 12 -10.66 3.62 5.33
N ILE A 13 -9.41 3.93 4.99
CA ILE A 13 -9.04 4.76 3.83
C ILE A 13 -9.49 4.12 2.52
N GLY A 14 -9.27 2.80 2.37
CA GLY A 14 -9.62 2.08 1.14
C GLY A 14 -11.11 2.10 0.86
N ALA A 15 -11.95 1.86 1.88
CA ALA A 15 -13.40 1.92 1.75
C ALA A 15 -13.90 3.34 1.41
N ALA A 16 -13.34 4.36 2.08
CA ALA A 16 -13.68 5.75 1.81
C ALA A 16 -13.26 6.18 0.39
N ALA A 17 -12.06 5.77 -0.06
CA ALA A 17 -11.59 6.06 -1.42
C ALA A 17 -12.45 5.36 -2.48
N ALA A 18 -12.86 4.10 -2.23
CA ALA A 18 -13.76 3.38 -3.12
C ALA A 18 -15.09 4.12 -3.31
N ARG A 19 -15.69 4.62 -2.21
CA ARG A 19 -16.93 5.43 -2.28
C ARG A 19 -16.74 6.70 -3.09
N GLN A 20 -15.67 7.45 -2.84
CA GLN A 20 -15.37 8.70 -3.55
C GLN A 20 -15.16 8.45 -5.06
N LEU A 21 -14.30 7.50 -5.40
CA LEU A 21 -14.00 7.17 -6.80
C LEU A 21 -15.23 6.63 -7.55
N LYS A 22 -16.04 5.81 -6.89
CA LYS A 22 -17.32 5.35 -7.47
C LYS A 22 -18.29 6.49 -7.70
N ALA A 23 -18.42 7.41 -6.74
CA ALA A 23 -19.26 8.61 -6.87
C ALA A 23 -18.77 9.55 -8.00
N ASN A 24 -17.45 9.58 -8.26
CA ASN A 24 -16.86 10.32 -9.37
C ASN A 24 -16.97 9.60 -10.73
N GLY A 25 -17.67 8.46 -10.79
CA GLY A 25 -17.96 7.75 -12.04
C GLY A 25 -16.93 6.73 -12.49
N HIS A 26 -15.97 6.33 -11.62
CA HIS A 26 -14.96 5.33 -11.97
C HIS A 26 -15.47 3.90 -11.79
N ASN A 27 -14.88 2.95 -12.53
CA ASN A 27 -15.02 1.53 -12.28
C ASN A 27 -14.07 1.14 -11.15
N VAL A 28 -14.60 0.86 -9.95
CA VAL A 28 -13.80 0.42 -8.82
C VAL A 28 -13.87 -1.09 -8.67
N VAL A 29 -12.73 -1.73 -8.42
CA VAL A 29 -12.58 -3.14 -8.07
C VAL A 29 -12.04 -3.21 -6.65
N LEU A 30 -12.78 -3.87 -5.76
CA LEU A 30 -12.49 -3.91 -4.35
C LEU A 30 -11.69 -5.16 -4.00
N VAL A 31 -10.56 -5.00 -3.32
CA VAL A 31 -9.81 -6.12 -2.75
C VAL A 31 -9.77 -5.99 -1.24
N GLY A 32 -10.24 -7.00 -0.52
CA GLY A 32 -10.26 -7.00 0.94
C GLY A 32 -10.01 -8.38 1.54
N ARG A 33 -9.65 -8.43 2.83
CA ARG A 33 -9.47 -9.68 3.56
C ARG A 33 -10.76 -10.17 4.21
N SER A 34 -11.54 -9.27 4.77
CA SER A 34 -12.79 -9.59 5.46
C SER A 34 -13.93 -9.79 4.46
N LYS A 35 -14.38 -11.02 4.28
CA LYS A 35 -15.50 -11.36 3.38
C LYS A 35 -16.73 -10.48 3.67
N ALA A 36 -17.19 -10.47 4.92
CA ALA A 36 -18.41 -9.75 5.29
C ALA A 36 -18.34 -8.24 5.00
N LYS A 37 -17.20 -7.59 5.34
CA LYS A 37 -17.03 -6.15 5.10
C LYS A 37 -16.86 -5.85 3.61
N THR A 38 -16.10 -6.67 2.87
CA THR A 38 -15.84 -6.44 1.45
C THR A 38 -17.12 -6.63 0.63
N GLU A 39 -17.89 -7.69 0.89
CA GLU A 39 -19.19 -7.93 0.25
C GLU A 39 -20.23 -6.84 0.57
N ALA A 40 -20.25 -6.34 1.81
CA ALA A 40 -21.15 -5.25 2.18
C ALA A 40 -20.85 -3.98 1.37
N LEU A 41 -19.57 -3.60 1.25
CA LEU A 41 -19.16 -2.46 0.45
C LEU A 41 -19.40 -2.69 -1.05
N ALA A 42 -19.15 -3.89 -1.55
CA ALA A 42 -19.37 -4.26 -2.94
C ALA A 42 -20.84 -4.12 -3.33
N ARG A 43 -21.74 -4.57 -2.46
CA ARG A 43 -23.21 -4.38 -2.65
C ARG A 43 -23.60 -2.91 -2.61
N GLU A 44 -23.06 -2.14 -1.64
CA GLU A 44 -23.31 -0.69 -1.51
C GLU A 44 -22.94 0.05 -2.79
N LEU A 45 -21.79 -0.28 -3.38
CA LEU A 45 -21.22 0.43 -4.53
C LEU A 45 -21.61 -0.18 -5.88
N ASN A 46 -22.31 -1.31 -5.88
CA ASN A 46 -22.50 -2.13 -7.10
C ASN A 46 -21.17 -2.31 -7.84
N ALA A 47 -20.16 -2.85 -7.14
CA ALA A 47 -18.80 -3.00 -7.62
C ALA A 47 -18.32 -4.45 -7.49
N PRO A 48 -17.48 -4.94 -8.43
CA PRO A 48 -16.84 -6.23 -8.28
C PRO A 48 -15.87 -6.23 -7.09
N PHE A 49 -15.68 -7.40 -6.50
CA PHE A 49 -14.75 -7.57 -5.40
C PHE A 49 -14.01 -8.90 -5.45
N HIS A 50 -12.84 -8.92 -4.83
CA HIS A 50 -12.01 -10.10 -4.61
C HIS A 50 -11.58 -10.17 -3.15
N LEU A 51 -11.31 -11.38 -2.69
CA LEU A 51 -10.79 -11.61 -1.34
C LEU A 51 -9.34 -12.07 -1.43
N ALA A 52 -8.47 -11.54 -0.58
CA ALA A 52 -7.11 -12.04 -0.45
C ALA A 52 -6.55 -11.78 0.95
N ASP A 53 -5.84 -12.75 1.47
CA ASP A 53 -5.06 -12.62 2.69
C ASP A 53 -3.57 -12.47 2.34
N TYR A 54 -3.02 -11.30 2.58
CA TYR A 54 -1.63 -10.97 2.27
C TYR A 54 -0.61 -11.67 3.18
N THR A 55 -1.06 -12.41 4.18
CA THR A 55 -0.21 -13.33 4.94
C THR A 55 0.08 -14.64 4.19
N GLN A 56 -0.50 -14.81 2.99
CA GLN A 56 -0.32 -15.98 2.12
C GLN A 56 -0.04 -15.49 0.68
N LEU A 57 1.20 -15.66 0.21
CA LEU A 57 1.59 -15.19 -1.13
C LEU A 57 0.91 -15.99 -2.26
N THR A 58 0.51 -17.24 -2.00
CA THR A 58 -0.34 -18.02 -2.93
C THR A 58 -1.70 -17.37 -3.16
N ASP A 59 -2.25 -16.72 -2.13
CA ASP A 59 -3.52 -16.00 -2.24
C ASP A 59 -3.36 -14.71 -3.08
N VAL A 60 -2.20 -14.06 -2.97
CA VAL A 60 -1.83 -12.92 -3.81
C VAL A 60 -1.64 -13.34 -5.28
N GLN A 61 -1.03 -14.50 -5.53
CA GLN A 61 -0.87 -15.04 -6.88
C GLN A 61 -2.25 -15.35 -7.52
N ARG A 62 -3.13 -16.02 -6.79
CA ARG A 62 -4.52 -16.27 -7.23
C ARG A 62 -5.25 -14.96 -7.53
N LEU A 63 -5.16 -13.99 -6.60
CA LEU A 63 -5.77 -12.66 -6.78
C LEU A 63 -5.29 -11.99 -8.06
N ALA A 64 -4.00 -12.04 -8.37
CA ALA A 64 -3.47 -11.44 -9.59
C ALA A 64 -4.10 -12.04 -10.84
N GLY A 65 -4.28 -13.37 -10.90
CA GLY A 65 -4.99 -14.04 -11.98
C GLY A 65 -6.42 -13.52 -12.14
N GLU A 66 -7.17 -13.45 -11.05
CA GLU A 66 -8.55 -12.93 -11.05
C GLU A 66 -8.64 -11.45 -11.49
N LEU A 67 -7.66 -10.64 -11.13
CA LEU A 67 -7.63 -9.22 -11.50
C LEU A 67 -7.32 -8.99 -12.98
N LEU A 68 -6.62 -9.92 -13.64
CA LEU A 68 -6.37 -9.85 -15.07
C LEU A 68 -7.66 -9.99 -15.91
N ASP A 69 -8.71 -10.62 -15.38
CA ASP A 69 -10.01 -10.76 -16.03
C ASP A 69 -10.76 -9.43 -16.19
N HIS A 70 -10.39 -8.40 -15.39
CA HIS A 70 -10.95 -7.05 -15.55
C HIS A 70 -10.43 -6.29 -16.78
N GLY A 71 -9.52 -6.88 -17.55
CA GLY A 71 -8.96 -6.29 -18.76
C GLY A 71 -8.02 -5.12 -18.42
N ARG A 72 -8.39 -3.89 -18.78
CA ARG A 72 -7.56 -2.70 -18.55
C ARG A 72 -7.54 -2.33 -17.06
N ILE A 73 -6.35 -2.03 -16.54
CA ILE A 73 -6.13 -1.55 -15.16
C ILE A 73 -5.48 -0.17 -15.24
N ASP A 74 -6.25 0.89 -15.01
CA ASP A 74 -5.73 2.26 -15.10
C ASP A 74 -5.04 2.72 -13.81
N VAL A 75 -5.48 2.19 -12.66
CA VAL A 75 -4.87 2.48 -11.35
C VAL A 75 -4.82 1.22 -10.50
N LEU A 76 -3.65 0.93 -9.96
CA LEU A 76 -3.46 -0.03 -8.86
C LEU A 76 -3.12 0.74 -7.59
N ALA A 77 -4.06 0.81 -6.65
CA ALA A 77 -3.85 1.40 -5.33
C ALA A 77 -3.49 0.30 -4.30
N ASN A 78 -2.21 0.11 -4.05
CA ASN A 78 -1.68 -0.74 -2.99
C ASN A 78 -1.86 -0.02 -1.65
N ASN A 79 -3.05 -0.14 -1.09
CA ASN A 79 -3.44 0.52 0.14
C ASN A 79 -3.55 -0.46 1.33
N ALA A 80 -3.64 -1.77 1.07
CA ALA A 80 -3.63 -2.78 2.13
C ALA A 80 -2.35 -2.69 2.96
N GLY A 81 -2.47 -2.89 4.26
CA GLY A 81 -1.35 -2.88 5.20
C GLY A 81 -1.79 -2.56 6.61
N GLY A 82 -0.88 -2.69 7.56
CA GLY A 82 -1.16 -2.45 8.97
C GLY A 82 0.07 -2.56 9.86
N ILE A 83 -0.10 -2.23 11.14
CA ILE A 83 0.85 -2.57 12.20
C ILE A 83 0.48 -3.96 12.69
N MET A 84 1.42 -4.88 12.63
CA MET A 84 1.30 -6.20 13.26
C MET A 84 1.85 -6.10 14.69
N GLY A 85 1.36 -6.97 15.57
CA GLY A 85 1.76 -6.94 16.98
C GLY A 85 3.18 -7.43 17.23
N GLN A 86 3.33 -8.50 17.99
CA GLN A 86 4.63 -9.15 18.22
C GLN A 86 5.17 -9.76 16.92
N ARG A 87 6.51 -9.89 16.85
CA ARG A 87 7.16 -10.52 15.71
C ARG A 87 6.62 -11.94 15.51
N ALA A 88 6.09 -12.17 14.32
CA ALA A 88 5.63 -13.49 13.88
C ALA A 88 6.04 -13.71 12.42
N LEU A 89 6.28 -14.94 12.05
CA LEU A 89 6.47 -15.34 10.66
C LEU A 89 5.14 -15.79 10.08
N THR A 90 4.95 -15.49 8.81
CA THR A 90 3.84 -16.05 8.02
C THR A 90 4.12 -17.51 7.66
N SER A 91 3.15 -18.20 7.08
CA SER A 91 3.35 -19.55 6.51
C SER A 91 4.41 -19.58 5.40
N ASP A 92 4.66 -18.44 4.75
CA ASP A 92 5.66 -18.29 3.68
C ASP A 92 7.08 -18.05 4.24
N GLY A 93 7.23 -17.91 5.57
CA GLY A 93 8.53 -17.75 6.26
C GLY A 93 9.03 -16.32 6.36
N PHE A 94 8.20 -15.32 6.08
CA PHE A 94 8.56 -13.91 6.18
C PHE A 94 7.94 -13.23 7.41
N GLU A 95 8.63 -12.19 7.93
CA GLU A 95 8.05 -11.39 9.01
C GLU A 95 6.74 -10.76 8.54
N MET A 96 5.71 -10.85 9.38
CA MET A 96 4.33 -10.56 9.00
C MET A 96 4.13 -9.11 8.54
N THR A 97 4.78 -8.13 9.18
CA THR A 97 4.67 -6.72 8.79
C THR A 97 5.35 -6.47 7.46
N PHE A 98 6.55 -7.03 7.25
CA PHE A 98 7.27 -6.99 5.98
C PHE A 98 6.44 -7.60 4.85
N GLN A 99 5.93 -8.83 5.05
CA GLN A 99 5.15 -9.50 4.01
C GLN A 99 3.88 -8.72 3.65
N VAL A 100 3.07 -8.36 4.64
CA VAL A 100 1.76 -7.73 4.38
C VAL A 100 1.90 -6.30 3.82
N ASN A 101 2.87 -5.51 4.32
CA ASN A 101 2.99 -4.12 3.90
C ASN A 101 3.81 -3.92 2.61
N HIS A 102 4.78 -4.80 2.34
CA HIS A 102 5.70 -4.64 1.21
C HIS A 102 5.70 -5.83 0.25
N LEU A 103 5.97 -7.05 0.72
CA LEU A 103 6.25 -8.17 -0.18
C LEU A 103 5.01 -8.61 -0.99
N ALA A 104 3.84 -8.64 -0.36
CA ALA A 104 2.58 -8.97 -1.02
C ALA A 104 2.16 -7.93 -2.07
N PRO A 105 2.14 -6.60 -1.79
CA PRO A 105 1.90 -5.59 -2.83
C PRO A 105 3.00 -5.54 -3.90
N PHE A 106 4.26 -5.87 -3.57
CA PHE A 106 5.32 -6.05 -4.55
C PHE A 106 4.99 -7.20 -5.50
N LEU A 107 4.68 -8.39 -4.98
CA LEU A 107 4.30 -9.56 -5.77
C LEU A 107 3.08 -9.25 -6.66
N LEU A 108 2.04 -8.67 -6.09
CA LEU A 108 0.84 -8.29 -6.86
C LEU A 108 1.19 -7.37 -8.04
N THR A 109 2.00 -6.35 -7.78
CA THR A 109 2.42 -5.40 -8.83
C THR A 109 3.26 -6.10 -9.90
N ARG A 110 4.15 -7.03 -9.52
CA ARG A 110 4.98 -7.80 -10.46
C ARG A 110 4.14 -8.74 -11.34
N LEU A 111 3.17 -9.43 -10.77
CA LEU A 111 2.27 -10.33 -11.51
C LEU A 111 1.35 -9.58 -12.48
N LEU A 112 0.98 -8.35 -12.15
CA LEU A 112 0.15 -7.48 -13.00
C LEU A 112 0.96 -6.60 -13.95
N LEU A 113 2.31 -6.64 -13.91
CA LEU A 113 3.17 -5.62 -14.52
C LEU A 113 2.92 -5.44 -16.02
N GLU A 114 2.83 -6.50 -16.79
CA GLU A 114 2.57 -6.41 -18.23
C GLU A 114 1.24 -5.72 -18.52
N ARG A 115 0.20 -6.04 -17.75
CA ARG A 115 -1.10 -5.40 -17.86
C ARG A 115 -1.05 -3.94 -17.48
N LEU A 116 -0.32 -3.59 -16.41
CA LEU A 116 -0.13 -2.21 -15.95
C LEU A 116 0.62 -1.38 -17.01
N ILE A 117 1.66 -1.94 -17.63
CA ILE A 117 2.39 -1.32 -18.74
C ILE A 117 1.47 -1.10 -19.94
N ALA A 118 0.77 -2.14 -20.38
CA ALA A 118 -0.18 -2.05 -21.50
C ALA A 118 -1.29 -1.00 -21.27
N SER A 119 -1.64 -0.78 -20.01
CA SER A 119 -2.65 0.20 -19.60
C SER A 119 -2.07 1.60 -19.39
N ARG A 120 -0.74 1.77 -19.33
CA ARG A 120 -0.04 2.99 -18.89
C ARG A 120 -0.52 3.42 -17.50
N ALA A 121 -0.54 2.48 -16.57
CA ALA A 121 -1.22 2.58 -15.29
C ALA A 121 -0.50 3.48 -14.30
N LYS A 122 -1.28 4.04 -13.38
CA LYS A 122 -0.77 4.62 -12.13
C LYS A 122 -0.66 3.52 -11.07
N VAL A 123 0.48 3.46 -10.38
CA VAL A 123 0.67 2.58 -9.22
C VAL A 123 0.86 3.46 -7.98
N ILE A 124 -0.08 3.38 -7.05
CA ILE A 124 -0.14 4.24 -5.86
C ILE A 124 0.14 3.39 -4.62
N GLN A 125 1.19 3.74 -3.87
CA GLN A 125 1.57 3.06 -2.63
C GLN A 125 1.15 3.86 -1.40
N THR A 126 0.46 3.25 -0.46
CA THR A 126 0.17 3.86 0.84
C THR A 126 1.38 3.74 1.76
N ALA A 127 2.16 4.82 1.84
CA ALA A 127 3.27 5.00 2.76
C ALA A 127 2.80 5.60 4.11
N SER A 128 3.73 6.13 4.91
CA SER A 128 3.42 6.81 6.18
C SER A 128 4.57 7.72 6.61
N ALA A 129 4.27 8.74 7.41
CA ALA A 129 5.28 9.51 8.15
C ALA A 129 6.10 8.62 9.12
N ALA A 130 5.61 7.43 9.48
CA ALA A 130 6.35 6.44 10.25
C ALA A 130 7.68 6.04 9.57
N ALA A 131 7.75 6.09 8.25
CA ALA A 131 9.00 5.93 7.50
C ALA A 131 10.08 6.92 7.92
N ASN A 132 9.72 8.16 8.25
CA ASN A 132 10.67 9.18 8.71
C ASN A 132 11.00 9.06 10.20
N ILE A 133 10.08 8.55 11.01
CA ILE A 133 10.24 8.43 12.46
C ILE A 133 11.08 7.20 12.80
N PHE A 134 10.77 6.06 12.20
CA PHE A 134 11.36 4.77 12.54
C PHE A 134 12.28 4.21 11.44
N GLY A 135 12.16 4.67 10.19
CA GLY A 135 12.89 4.13 9.04
C GLY A 135 14.38 4.53 8.95
N ARG A 136 14.89 5.38 9.86
CA ARG A 136 16.28 5.87 9.79
C ARG A 136 17.33 4.77 9.88
N ASN A 137 17.05 3.72 10.63
CA ASN A 137 17.93 2.57 10.85
C ASN A 137 17.55 1.37 9.97
N PHE A 138 16.82 1.61 8.88
CA PHE A 138 16.45 0.56 7.93
C PHE A 138 17.70 -0.11 7.37
N ASP A 139 17.69 -1.43 7.42
CA ASP A 139 18.74 -2.27 6.87
C ASP A 139 18.15 -3.24 5.84
N VAL A 140 18.51 -3.03 4.58
CA VAL A 140 18.05 -3.88 3.49
C VAL A 140 18.53 -5.33 3.60
N ASP A 141 19.50 -5.62 4.46
CA ASP A 141 19.97 -6.96 4.74
C ASP A 141 19.19 -7.68 5.84
N ASP A 142 18.28 -6.97 6.52
CA ASP A 142 17.44 -7.51 7.58
C ASP A 142 15.94 -7.26 7.35
N LEU A 143 15.44 -7.62 6.17
CA LEU A 143 14.03 -7.41 5.79
C LEU A 143 13.05 -8.22 6.66
N ASN A 144 13.48 -9.32 7.23
CA ASN A 144 12.69 -10.10 8.19
C ASN A 144 12.72 -9.57 9.64
N ASN A 145 13.33 -8.39 9.84
CA ASN A 145 13.39 -7.73 11.13
C ASN A 145 13.85 -8.71 12.27
N GLU A 146 14.93 -9.41 12.04
CA GLU A 146 15.48 -10.40 13.00
C GLU A 146 16.20 -9.72 14.15
N ARG A 147 16.71 -8.52 13.92
CA ARG A 147 17.49 -7.72 14.88
C ARG A 147 16.68 -6.59 15.45
N GLY A 148 16.52 -6.55 16.77
CA GLY A 148 15.93 -5.39 17.46
C GLY A 148 14.48 -5.08 17.08
N TYR A 149 13.64 -6.09 16.88
CA TYR A 149 12.24 -5.93 16.49
C TYR A 149 11.46 -5.05 17.47
N THR A 150 10.73 -4.10 16.91
CA THR A 150 9.59 -3.45 17.57
C THR A 150 8.44 -3.33 16.55
N PRO A 151 7.17 -3.43 16.96
CA PRO A 151 6.04 -3.29 16.04
C PRO A 151 6.06 -1.97 15.26
N GLN A 152 6.45 -0.88 15.92
CA GLN A 152 6.55 0.44 15.33
C GLN A 152 7.72 0.55 14.35
N GLY A 153 8.87 -0.07 14.70
CA GLY A 153 10.05 -0.15 13.82
C GLY A 153 9.75 -0.92 12.55
N ALA A 154 9.23 -2.15 12.68
CA ALA A 154 8.84 -2.97 11.55
C ALA A 154 7.82 -2.28 10.64
N TYR A 155 6.82 -1.61 11.23
CA TYR A 155 5.87 -0.80 10.47
C TYR A 155 6.53 0.36 9.74
N GLY A 156 7.42 1.09 10.43
CA GLY A 156 8.17 2.21 9.83
C GLY A 156 9.04 1.74 8.67
N TYR A 157 9.70 0.60 8.80
CA TYR A 157 10.48 -0.04 7.73
C TYR A 157 9.57 -0.43 6.56
N GLY A 158 8.45 -1.13 6.79
CA GLY A 158 7.50 -1.47 5.73
C GLY A 158 6.95 -0.24 4.98
N LYS A 159 6.81 0.91 5.67
CA LYS A 159 6.39 2.17 5.03
C LYS A 159 7.51 2.88 4.29
N LEU A 160 8.76 2.73 4.71
CA LEU A 160 9.93 3.15 3.95
C LEU A 160 10.13 2.27 2.71
N GLU A 161 9.97 0.96 2.84
CA GLU A 161 10.03 0.00 1.74
C GLU A 161 9.01 0.35 0.64
N ASN A 162 7.81 0.80 1.00
CA ASN A 162 6.84 1.28 0.02
C ASN A 162 7.30 2.54 -0.73
N ILE A 163 8.04 3.43 -0.08
CA ILE A 163 8.64 4.61 -0.74
C ILE A 163 9.78 4.18 -1.67
N LEU A 164 10.67 3.31 -1.20
CA LEU A 164 11.80 2.79 -1.98
C LEU A 164 11.31 1.98 -3.19
N PHE A 165 10.29 1.14 -2.99
CA PHE A 165 9.64 0.41 -4.07
C PHE A 165 9.05 1.36 -5.12
N THR A 166 8.36 2.44 -4.70
CA THR A 166 7.83 3.45 -5.62
C THR A 166 8.91 4.07 -6.49
N ARG A 167 10.05 4.45 -5.90
CA ARG A 167 11.20 5.03 -6.60
C ARG A 167 11.80 4.07 -7.61
N GLU A 168 11.99 2.81 -7.21
CA GLU A 168 12.60 1.81 -8.09
C GLU A 168 11.63 1.36 -9.19
N LEU A 169 10.33 1.24 -8.92
CA LEU A 169 9.32 0.97 -9.93
C LEU A 169 9.28 2.07 -10.99
N ASP A 170 9.32 3.32 -10.55
CA ASP A 170 9.40 4.46 -11.44
C ASP A 170 10.68 4.45 -12.28
N ARG A 171 11.83 4.25 -11.66
CA ARG A 171 13.12 4.20 -12.36
C ARG A 171 13.16 3.11 -13.43
N ARG A 172 12.56 1.96 -13.17
CA ARG A 172 12.53 0.80 -14.09
C ARG A 172 11.51 0.96 -15.21
N HIS A 173 10.32 1.48 -14.92
CA HIS A 173 9.16 1.36 -15.79
C HIS A 173 8.49 2.68 -16.17
N ARG A 174 9.09 3.84 -15.85
CA ARG A 174 8.62 5.15 -16.33
C ARG A 174 8.60 5.22 -17.86
N ALA A 175 9.66 4.71 -18.50
CA ALA A 175 9.76 4.68 -19.96
C ALA A 175 8.71 3.76 -20.59
N ASP A 176 8.27 2.72 -19.86
CA ASP A 176 7.20 1.80 -20.27
C ASP A 176 5.80 2.40 -20.04
N GLY A 177 5.71 3.57 -19.44
CA GLY A 177 4.46 4.31 -19.23
C GLY A 177 3.83 4.11 -17.85
N ILE A 178 4.49 3.42 -16.90
CA ILE A 178 4.04 3.34 -15.51
C ILE A 178 4.27 4.69 -14.81
N ALA A 179 3.25 5.15 -14.08
CA ALA A 179 3.35 6.33 -13.23
C ALA A 179 3.26 5.90 -11.75
N ALA A 180 4.42 5.75 -11.09
CA ALA A 180 4.49 5.33 -9.70
C ALA A 180 4.51 6.54 -8.75
N VAL A 181 3.78 6.45 -7.64
CA VAL A 181 3.73 7.48 -6.58
C VAL A 181 3.40 6.82 -5.24
N SER A 182 3.93 7.37 -4.17
CA SER A 182 3.52 7.00 -2.80
C SER A 182 2.92 8.20 -2.05
N PHE A 183 2.14 7.92 -1.01
CA PHE A 183 1.57 9.00 -0.21
C PHE A 183 1.44 8.64 1.28
N HIS A 184 1.58 9.67 2.11
CA HIS A 184 1.25 9.60 3.53
C HIS A 184 -0.21 10.01 3.75
N PRO A 185 -1.05 9.11 4.28
CA PRO A 185 -2.48 9.36 4.44
C PRO A 185 -2.85 10.36 5.56
N GLY A 186 -1.89 10.74 6.41
CA GLY A 186 -2.13 11.45 7.66
C GLY A 186 -2.29 10.48 8.83
N ILE A 187 -2.50 11.00 10.04
CA ILE A 187 -2.81 10.18 11.21
C ILE A 187 -4.33 9.93 11.18
N VAL A 188 -4.73 8.74 10.75
CA VAL A 188 -6.13 8.41 10.48
C VAL A 188 -6.78 7.74 11.68
N ARG A 189 -8.00 8.13 11.98
CA ARG A 189 -8.87 7.41 12.92
C ARG A 189 -9.36 6.12 12.27
N SER A 190 -8.68 5.01 12.49
CA SER A 190 -9.10 3.70 12.00
C SER A 190 -8.85 2.64 13.07
N ASN A 191 -9.42 1.45 12.88
CA ASN A 191 -9.14 0.27 13.71
C ASN A 191 -7.69 -0.26 13.60
N PHE A 192 -6.84 0.52 12.97
CA PHE A 192 -5.45 0.25 12.64
C PHE A 192 -4.54 -0.02 13.86
N ALA A 193 -4.94 0.44 15.05
CA ALA A 193 -4.14 0.39 16.26
C ALA A 193 -4.65 -0.62 17.30
N ASN A 194 -5.57 -1.52 16.95
CA ASN A 194 -6.13 -2.47 17.92
C ASN A 194 -5.09 -3.46 18.48
N ASP A 195 -4.02 -3.72 17.72
CA ASP A 195 -2.93 -4.64 18.10
C ASP A 195 -1.68 -3.91 18.64
N THR A 196 -1.78 -2.64 19.03
CA THR A 196 -0.66 -1.82 19.52
C THR A 196 -0.56 -1.80 21.05
N THR A 197 0.56 -1.24 21.58
CA THR A 197 0.85 -1.12 23.02
C THR A 197 -0.25 -0.38 23.80
N HIS A 198 -0.40 -0.69 25.09
CA HIS A 198 -1.39 -0.09 26.00
C HIS A 198 -1.43 1.45 25.96
N LEU A 199 -0.27 2.12 25.79
CA LEU A 199 -0.17 3.57 25.75
C LEU A 199 -0.78 4.18 24.48
N MET A 200 -0.54 3.55 23.31
CA MET A 200 -1.16 3.96 22.04
C MET A 200 -2.66 3.70 22.08
N ARG A 201 -3.10 2.58 22.67
CA ARG A 201 -4.51 2.26 22.85
C ARG A 201 -5.22 3.29 23.75
N LEU A 202 -4.57 3.74 24.83
CA LEU A 202 -5.12 4.79 25.70
C LEU A 202 -5.26 6.14 24.97
N PHE A 203 -4.29 6.52 24.15
CA PHE A 203 -4.35 7.73 23.32
C PHE A 203 -5.48 7.68 22.30
N TYR A 204 -5.64 6.54 21.58
CA TYR A 204 -6.71 6.35 20.59
C TYR A 204 -8.11 6.24 21.21
N HIS A 205 -8.25 5.96 22.51
CA HIS A 205 -9.51 5.97 23.23
C HIS A 205 -9.82 7.30 23.92
N SER A 206 -8.87 8.29 23.90
CA SER A 206 -9.05 9.60 24.49
C SER A 206 -9.73 10.57 23.51
N PRO A 207 -10.51 11.58 24.00
CA PRO A 207 -11.07 12.63 23.15
C PRO A 207 -9.99 13.49 22.45
N LEU A 208 -8.75 13.51 22.93
CA LEU A 208 -7.62 14.19 22.31
C LEU A 208 -7.29 13.64 20.90
N LYS A 209 -7.69 12.40 20.56
CA LYS A 209 -7.54 11.85 19.20
C LYS A 209 -8.17 12.75 18.13
N TYR A 210 -9.30 13.41 18.46
CA TYR A 210 -10.01 14.26 17.49
C TYR A 210 -9.26 15.53 17.10
N LEU A 211 -8.26 15.96 17.88
CA LEU A 211 -7.45 17.14 17.59
C LEU A 211 -6.27 16.83 16.64
N ILE A 212 -5.81 15.57 16.59
CA ILE A 212 -4.58 15.19 15.88
C ILE A 212 -4.88 14.26 14.70
N THR A 213 -6.01 13.55 14.71
CA THR A 213 -6.34 12.58 13.66
C THR A 213 -7.33 13.14 12.65
N ILE A 214 -7.18 12.72 11.40
CA ILE A 214 -8.12 13.04 10.33
C ILE A 214 -9.09 11.86 10.09
N SER A 215 -10.26 12.15 9.53
CA SER A 215 -11.21 11.09 9.19
C SER A 215 -10.72 10.25 8.00
N PRO A 216 -11.17 8.99 7.86
CA PRO A 216 -10.88 8.16 6.69
C PRO A 216 -11.26 8.85 5.38
N GLU A 217 -12.39 9.58 5.33
CA GLU A 217 -12.89 10.29 4.15
C GLU A 217 -11.93 11.39 3.71
N ARG A 218 -11.42 12.18 4.67
CA ARG A 218 -10.43 13.24 4.39
C ARG A 218 -9.08 12.67 3.98
N SER A 219 -8.70 11.53 4.53
CA SER A 219 -7.50 10.81 4.14
C SER A 219 -7.62 10.24 2.72
N ALA A 220 -8.78 9.65 2.42
CA ALA A 220 -9.09 9.08 1.11
C ALA A 220 -9.00 10.11 -0.02
N GLN A 221 -9.32 11.39 0.23
CA GLN A 221 -9.16 12.47 -0.77
C GLN A 221 -7.75 12.57 -1.35
N ARG A 222 -6.72 12.14 -0.60
CA ARG A 222 -5.34 12.12 -1.10
C ARG A 222 -5.12 11.01 -2.11
N LEU A 223 -5.64 9.82 -1.85
CA LEU A 223 -5.61 8.70 -2.78
C LEU A 223 -6.45 9.01 -4.02
N THR A 224 -7.66 9.52 -3.84
CA THR A 224 -8.57 9.93 -4.92
C THR A 224 -7.91 10.98 -5.81
N TRP A 225 -7.29 12.01 -5.22
CA TRP A 225 -6.55 13.01 -5.98
C TRP A 225 -5.43 12.39 -6.83
N LEU A 226 -4.59 11.50 -6.28
CA LEU A 226 -3.53 10.84 -7.04
C LEU A 226 -4.09 9.95 -8.15
N ALA A 227 -5.21 9.28 -7.90
CA ALA A 227 -5.86 8.43 -8.90
C ALA A 227 -6.41 9.22 -10.09
N GLU A 228 -6.96 10.41 -9.85
CA GLU A 228 -7.66 11.22 -10.86
C GLU A 228 -6.75 12.22 -11.59
N SER A 229 -5.75 12.76 -10.89
CA SER A 229 -4.90 13.82 -11.44
C SER A 229 -3.83 13.32 -12.42
N ALA A 230 -3.24 14.24 -13.18
CA ALA A 230 -2.30 13.93 -14.26
C ALA A 230 -0.86 13.74 -13.72
N PRO A 231 -0.24 12.54 -13.92
CA PRO A 231 1.16 12.32 -13.60
C PRO A 231 2.09 13.27 -14.35
N GLY A 232 3.14 13.73 -13.68
CA GLY A 232 4.13 14.66 -14.27
C GLY A 232 3.67 16.11 -14.33
N THR A 233 2.37 16.38 -14.18
CA THR A 233 1.78 17.74 -14.15
C THR A 233 1.33 18.10 -12.74
N ASP A 234 0.43 17.31 -12.15
CA ASP A 234 -0.12 17.59 -10.83
C ASP A 234 0.77 17.03 -9.70
N TRP A 235 1.53 16.00 -10.01
CA TRP A 235 2.48 15.38 -9.10
C TRP A 235 3.66 14.76 -9.86
N GLN A 236 4.81 14.68 -9.21
CA GLN A 236 6.05 14.12 -9.77
C GLN A 236 6.11 12.60 -9.55
N LEU A 237 6.54 11.89 -10.59
CA LEU A 237 6.70 10.44 -10.57
C LEU A 237 7.83 10.03 -9.62
N GLY A 238 7.65 8.88 -8.95
CA GLY A 238 8.64 8.34 -8.02
C GLY A 238 8.66 9.00 -6.64
N GLU A 239 7.88 10.06 -6.43
CA GLU A 239 7.89 10.84 -5.19
C GLU A 239 6.88 10.35 -4.15
N CYS A 240 7.09 10.77 -2.91
CA CYS A 240 6.15 10.56 -1.80
C CYS A 240 5.45 11.87 -1.45
N TYR A 241 4.13 11.84 -1.26
CA TYR A 241 3.32 13.03 -1.00
C TYR A 241 2.69 13.04 0.39
N SER A 242 2.62 14.22 1.01
CA SER A 242 1.78 14.49 2.17
C SER A 242 0.78 15.60 1.81
N GLY A 243 -0.50 15.25 1.71
CA GLY A 243 -1.48 16.11 1.06
C GLY A 243 -1.15 16.25 -0.43
N ARG A 244 -0.98 17.49 -0.91
CA ARG A 244 -0.59 17.80 -2.30
C ARG A 244 0.86 18.30 -2.42
N LYS A 245 1.69 18.06 -1.40
CA LYS A 245 3.10 18.50 -1.39
C LYS A 245 4.02 17.30 -1.29
N PRO A 246 5.18 17.30 -1.96
CA PRO A 246 6.21 16.29 -1.73
C PRO A 246 6.57 16.20 -0.24
N MET A 247 6.68 14.98 0.26
CA MET A 247 7.08 14.68 1.63
C MET A 247 8.59 14.37 1.64
N PRO A 248 9.43 15.15 2.33
CA PRO A 248 10.82 14.80 2.50
C PRO A 248 10.97 13.42 3.17
N VAL A 249 11.87 12.59 2.66
CA VAL A 249 12.19 11.29 3.23
C VAL A 249 13.50 11.40 4.00
N ALA A 250 13.45 11.06 5.29
CA ALA A 250 14.60 11.20 6.19
C ALA A 250 15.72 10.19 5.91
N PHE A 251 15.36 9.00 5.43
CA PHE A 251 16.32 8.00 4.98
C PHE A 251 17.02 8.48 3.70
N LYS A 252 18.35 8.59 3.78
CA LYS A 252 19.17 9.01 2.63
C LYS A 252 19.49 7.81 1.77
N ASP A 253 18.99 7.82 0.56
CA ASP A 253 19.20 6.77 -0.43
C ASP A 253 19.61 7.42 -1.77
N ASP A 254 20.73 6.98 -2.29
CA ASP A 254 21.23 7.33 -3.63
C ASP A 254 20.67 6.42 -4.75
N GLY A 255 19.65 5.65 -4.43
CA GLY A 255 19.05 4.62 -5.27
C GLY A 255 19.60 3.21 -5.02
N THR A 256 20.61 3.07 -4.15
CA THR A 256 21.22 1.75 -3.87
C THR A 256 20.30 0.89 -3.02
N ALA A 257 19.73 1.44 -1.95
CA ALA A 257 18.81 0.69 -1.08
C ALA A 257 17.52 0.32 -1.82
N ALA A 258 16.97 1.21 -2.63
CA ALA A 258 15.78 0.95 -3.44
C ALA A 258 16.01 -0.21 -4.42
N ARG A 259 17.16 -0.21 -5.11
CA ARG A 259 17.58 -1.27 -6.05
C ARG A 259 17.76 -2.61 -5.35
N ARG A 260 18.51 -2.62 -4.23
CA ARG A 260 18.75 -3.84 -3.44
C ARG A 260 17.45 -4.40 -2.85
N LEU A 261 16.55 -3.53 -2.35
CA LEU A 261 15.23 -3.95 -1.87
C LEU A 261 14.44 -4.65 -2.98
N TRP A 262 14.42 -4.08 -4.19
CA TRP A 262 13.76 -4.69 -5.35
C TRP A 262 14.33 -6.08 -5.66
N GLU A 263 15.66 -6.20 -5.79
CA GLU A 263 16.35 -7.44 -6.15
C GLU A 263 16.11 -8.55 -5.12
N ARG A 264 16.14 -8.19 -3.82
CA ARG A 264 15.84 -9.14 -2.75
C ARG A 264 14.36 -9.54 -2.76
N SER A 265 13.45 -8.58 -2.96
CA SER A 265 12.02 -8.87 -3.07
C SER A 265 11.73 -9.78 -4.25
N GLU A 266 12.35 -9.56 -5.42
CA GLU A 266 12.25 -10.49 -6.56
C GLU A 266 12.73 -11.90 -6.22
N THR A 267 13.85 -12.00 -5.51
CA THR A 267 14.39 -13.29 -5.06
C THR A 267 13.39 -14.01 -4.14
N PHE A 268 12.80 -13.29 -3.21
CA PHE A 268 11.85 -13.84 -2.24
C PHE A 268 10.56 -14.30 -2.92
N VAL A 269 10.02 -13.52 -3.84
CA VAL A 269 8.75 -13.87 -4.50
C VAL A 269 8.89 -14.79 -5.72
N LYS A 270 10.11 -15.16 -6.09
CA LYS A 270 10.38 -16.01 -7.26
C LYS A 270 9.50 -17.26 -7.35
N PRO A 271 9.21 -17.99 -6.25
CA PRO A 271 8.34 -19.18 -6.32
C PRO A 271 6.90 -18.89 -6.79
N TRP A 272 6.43 -17.65 -6.70
CA TRP A 272 5.07 -17.25 -7.06
C TRP A 272 5.00 -16.45 -8.37
N LEU A 273 6.12 -16.19 -9.04
CA LEU A 273 6.11 -15.43 -10.31
C LEU A 273 5.80 -16.29 -11.53
N GLY A 274 5.79 -17.64 -11.39
CA GLY A 274 5.52 -18.56 -12.50
C GLY A 274 6.79 -19.13 -13.10
#